data_447790a8ee50c39b6384d1ca73b80688
#
_entry.id   447790a8ee50c39b6384d1ca73b80688
#
_cell.length_a   1.000
_cell.length_b   1.000
_cell.length_c   1.000
_cell.angle_alpha   90.00
_cell.angle_beta   90.00
_cell.angle_gamma   90.00
#
_symmetry.space_group_name_H-M   'P 1'
#
loop_
_entity.id
_entity.type
_entity.pdbx_description
1 polymer ?
#
loop_
_entity_poly.entity_id
_entity_poly.type
_entity_poly.pdbx_seq_one_letter_code
_entity_poly.pdbx_strand_id
1 'polypeptide(L)'
;MRVLVTGGAGFIGSHLADRLLAAGHHVRAFDALDPQVHPSGAPDYLDPAVELVVGDIRDESAVGRALDDIDAVVHLAAVVGVGQSMYEIRRYVDVNSTGCAVLLEQLVERRARIKRLVVASSMSIYGEGQYANSVTGERGLAPNLRPENQLAERRWELETEAGERLVSEPTGEDKPLRPTSVYAVTKRDHEELCLSVGAAYAIPTLALRLFNVYGPRQALSNPYTGVGAIFASRLLNGHAPVAFEDGHQTRDFVHVTDVARAFQLATESTVTGHALNVCTGRPASVIDVANGLASGLGLAIECDVVGRYRAGDIRHCIGDPTRTAEVLGFRAEVEVAHGLGELAQWLSGQEAVDRVDQAMDELRRRGLER
;
A
#
# COMPACT_ATOMS: atom_id res chain seq x y z
N MET A 1 10.78 -23.11 -6.27
CA MET A 1 10.69 -22.25 -7.48
C MET A 1 11.77 -21.18 -7.43
N ARG A 2 12.15 -20.63 -8.60
CA ARG A 2 12.89 -19.37 -8.67
C ARG A 2 11.88 -18.23 -8.81
N VAL A 3 11.84 -17.32 -7.85
CA VAL A 3 10.84 -16.24 -7.75
C VAL A 3 11.53 -14.92 -7.97
N LEU A 4 11.07 -14.14 -8.95
CA LEU A 4 11.45 -12.74 -9.12
C LEU A 4 10.51 -11.87 -8.28
N VAL A 5 11.06 -11.04 -7.42
CA VAL A 5 10.32 -10.00 -6.68
C VAL A 5 10.78 -8.64 -7.20
N THR A 6 9.96 -7.96 -8.00
CA THR A 6 10.25 -6.57 -8.40
C THR A 6 9.91 -5.63 -7.25
N GLY A 7 10.72 -4.61 -6.99
CA GLY A 7 10.66 -3.86 -5.74
C GLY A 7 11.12 -4.69 -4.54
N GLY A 8 12.00 -5.68 -4.79
CA GLY A 8 12.37 -6.71 -3.81
C GLY A 8 13.27 -6.23 -2.68
N ALA A 9 14.00 -5.13 -2.86
CA ALA A 9 14.78 -4.51 -1.80
C ALA A 9 13.95 -3.56 -0.90
N GLY A 10 12.73 -3.23 -1.32
CA GLY A 10 11.83 -2.35 -0.59
C GLY A 10 11.21 -2.98 0.65
N PHE A 11 10.37 -2.21 1.34
CA PHE A 11 9.70 -2.57 2.59
C PHE A 11 9.00 -3.94 2.52
N ILE A 12 7.97 -4.09 1.67
CA ILE A 12 7.21 -5.35 1.56
C ILE A 12 8.07 -6.44 0.91
N GLY A 13 8.86 -6.07 -0.12
CA GLY A 13 9.67 -7.01 -0.90
C GLY A 13 10.70 -7.76 -0.05
N SER A 14 11.37 -7.07 0.88
CA SER A 14 12.36 -7.69 1.76
C SER A 14 11.76 -8.69 2.74
N HIS A 15 10.60 -8.39 3.33
CA HIS A 15 9.89 -9.34 4.19
C HIS A 15 9.35 -10.55 3.42
N LEU A 16 8.91 -10.34 2.17
CA LEU A 16 8.50 -11.42 1.30
C LEU A 16 9.70 -12.29 0.91
N ALA A 17 10.85 -11.68 0.61
CA ALA A 17 12.08 -12.41 0.29
C ALA A 17 12.48 -13.35 1.42
N ASP A 18 12.50 -12.88 2.67
CA ASP A 18 12.79 -13.70 3.85
C ASP A 18 11.83 -14.90 3.94
N ARG A 19 10.55 -14.68 3.74
CA ARG A 19 9.54 -15.76 3.79
C ARG A 19 9.71 -16.78 2.68
N LEU A 20 9.97 -16.33 1.46
CA LEU A 20 10.17 -17.22 0.32
C LEU A 20 11.45 -18.05 0.47
N LEU A 21 12.54 -17.45 0.99
CA LEU A 21 13.76 -18.20 1.32
C LEU A 21 13.50 -19.27 2.40
N ALA A 22 12.78 -18.91 3.47
CA ALA A 22 12.40 -19.85 4.53
C ALA A 22 11.50 -20.99 4.02
N ALA A 23 10.71 -20.75 2.98
CA ALA A 23 9.90 -21.77 2.30
C ALA A 23 10.70 -22.61 1.27
N GLY A 24 12.01 -22.39 1.14
CA GLY A 24 12.88 -23.15 0.23
C GLY A 24 12.83 -22.70 -1.23
N HIS A 25 12.36 -21.47 -1.49
CA HIS A 25 12.44 -20.88 -2.82
C HIS A 25 13.79 -20.18 -3.03
N HIS A 26 14.19 -20.00 -4.29
CA HIS A 26 15.28 -19.11 -4.68
C HIS A 26 14.68 -17.75 -5.02
N VAL A 27 15.19 -16.68 -4.44
CA VAL A 27 14.66 -15.32 -4.61
C VAL A 27 15.65 -14.45 -5.35
N ARG A 28 15.16 -13.84 -6.43
CA ARG A 28 15.82 -12.74 -7.11
C ARG A 28 15.02 -11.47 -6.83
N ALA A 29 15.65 -10.46 -6.22
CA ALA A 29 15.10 -9.13 -6.03
C ALA A 29 15.55 -8.25 -7.21
N PHE A 30 14.60 -7.65 -7.91
CA PHE A 30 14.86 -6.63 -8.93
C PHE A 30 14.39 -5.28 -8.42
N ASP A 31 15.30 -4.33 -8.26
CA ASP A 31 15.00 -3.05 -7.63
C ASP A 31 15.84 -1.92 -8.25
N ALA A 32 15.25 -0.75 -8.41
CA ALA A 32 15.96 0.43 -8.92
C ALA A 32 16.82 1.11 -7.85
N LEU A 33 16.65 0.75 -6.58
CA LEU A 33 17.26 1.40 -5.42
C LEU A 33 17.05 2.93 -5.43
N ASP A 34 15.79 3.36 -5.69
CA ASP A 34 15.42 4.77 -5.75
C ASP A 34 15.91 5.51 -4.48
N PRO A 35 16.70 6.60 -4.61
CA PRO A 35 17.27 7.32 -3.47
C PRO A 35 16.22 7.88 -2.48
N GLN A 36 14.96 8.05 -2.89
CA GLN A 36 13.87 8.45 -1.99
C GLN A 36 13.54 7.34 -0.98
N VAL A 37 13.80 6.08 -1.33
CA VAL A 37 13.55 4.89 -0.50
C VAL A 37 14.85 4.32 0.06
N HIS A 38 15.91 4.29 -0.75
CA HIS A 38 17.22 3.72 -0.47
C HIS A 38 18.32 4.77 -0.56
N PRO A 39 18.40 5.76 0.36
CA PRO A 39 19.37 6.86 0.29
C PRO A 39 20.82 6.40 0.39
N SER A 40 21.06 5.22 0.97
CA SER A 40 22.40 4.62 1.13
C SER A 40 22.67 3.47 0.15
N GLY A 41 21.83 3.28 -0.87
CA GLY A 41 21.93 2.16 -1.80
C GLY A 41 21.27 0.88 -1.28
N ALA A 42 21.85 -0.29 -1.58
CA ALA A 42 21.28 -1.57 -1.16
C ALA A 42 21.15 -1.65 0.38
N PRO A 43 19.96 -2.04 0.89
CA PRO A 43 19.74 -2.09 2.32
C PRO A 43 20.47 -3.28 2.96
N ASP A 44 20.97 -3.10 4.18
CA ASP A 44 21.66 -4.10 4.97
C ASP A 44 20.76 -5.19 5.54
N TYR A 45 19.46 -4.94 5.60
CA TYR A 45 18.45 -5.92 6.05
C TYR A 45 18.09 -6.98 4.99
N LEU A 46 18.58 -6.85 3.75
CA LEU A 46 18.30 -7.85 2.72
C LEU A 46 19.17 -9.08 2.94
N ASP A 47 18.54 -10.26 3.07
CA ASP A 47 19.25 -11.51 3.28
C ASP A 47 20.30 -11.75 2.17
N PRO A 48 21.56 -12.11 2.52
CA PRO A 48 22.61 -12.36 1.53
C PRO A 48 22.31 -13.51 0.53
N ALA A 49 21.36 -14.37 0.84
CA ALA A 49 20.89 -15.42 -0.08
C ALA A 49 19.96 -14.90 -1.19
N VAL A 50 19.50 -13.63 -1.07
CA VAL A 50 18.72 -12.96 -2.13
C VAL A 50 19.66 -12.48 -3.24
N GLU A 51 19.41 -12.94 -4.46
CA GLU A 51 20.11 -12.41 -5.65
C GLU A 51 19.59 -11.01 -5.98
N LEU A 52 20.30 -9.96 -5.57
CA LEU A 52 19.92 -8.59 -5.88
C LEU A 52 20.38 -8.18 -7.29
N VAL A 53 19.44 -7.83 -8.14
CA VAL A 53 19.67 -7.27 -9.48
C VAL A 53 19.18 -5.81 -9.48
N VAL A 54 20.11 -4.89 -9.61
CA VAL A 54 19.78 -3.45 -9.69
C VAL A 54 19.38 -3.09 -11.09
N GLY A 55 18.17 -2.51 -11.25
CA GLY A 55 17.66 -2.11 -12.56
C GLY A 55 16.30 -1.39 -12.48
N ASP A 56 15.98 -0.63 -13.49
CA ASP A 56 14.72 0.08 -13.62
C ASP A 56 13.68 -0.80 -14.32
N ILE A 57 12.47 -0.85 -13.79
CA ILE A 57 11.36 -1.63 -14.34
C ILE A 57 10.95 -1.17 -15.76
N ARG A 58 11.36 0.03 -16.17
CA ARG A 58 11.13 0.59 -17.51
C ARG A 58 12.18 0.17 -18.54
N ASP A 59 13.29 -0.43 -18.07
CA ASP A 59 14.35 -0.93 -18.96
C ASP A 59 14.02 -2.37 -19.38
N GLU A 60 13.53 -2.52 -20.61
CA GLU A 60 13.16 -3.80 -21.22
C GLU A 60 14.30 -4.84 -21.14
N SER A 61 15.52 -4.43 -21.45
CA SER A 61 16.68 -5.31 -21.42
C SER A 61 17.03 -5.76 -20.00
N ALA A 62 16.95 -4.87 -19.01
CA ALA A 62 17.18 -5.20 -17.60
C ALA A 62 16.10 -6.14 -17.07
N VAL A 63 14.84 -5.88 -17.37
CA VAL A 63 13.70 -6.74 -17.03
C VAL A 63 13.83 -8.11 -17.68
N GLY A 64 14.19 -8.16 -18.98
CA GLY A 64 14.42 -9.39 -19.70
C GLY A 64 15.49 -10.27 -19.02
N ARG A 65 16.64 -9.70 -18.66
CA ARG A 65 17.71 -10.41 -17.94
C ARG A 65 17.27 -10.85 -16.53
N ALA A 66 16.50 -10.01 -15.83
CA ALA A 66 16.00 -10.35 -14.51
C ALA A 66 15.02 -11.55 -14.53
N LEU A 67 14.35 -11.77 -15.66
CA LEU A 67 13.41 -12.88 -15.87
C LEU A 67 14.10 -14.19 -16.32
N ASP A 68 15.39 -14.19 -16.56
CA ASP A 68 16.11 -15.42 -16.96
C ASP A 68 16.02 -16.45 -15.83
N ASP A 69 15.57 -17.66 -16.20
CA ASP A 69 15.39 -18.78 -15.27
C ASP A 69 14.34 -18.61 -14.16
N ILE A 70 13.43 -17.66 -14.29
CA ILE A 70 12.33 -17.42 -13.33
C ILE A 70 11.13 -18.33 -13.59
N ASP A 71 10.53 -18.86 -12.51
CA ASP A 71 9.29 -19.65 -12.53
C ASP A 71 8.06 -18.81 -12.16
N ALA A 72 8.22 -17.84 -11.23
CA ALA A 72 7.12 -17.03 -10.72
C ALA A 72 7.57 -15.58 -10.51
N VAL A 73 6.65 -14.65 -10.67
CA VAL A 73 6.91 -13.22 -10.49
C VAL A 73 5.95 -12.63 -9.47
N VAL A 74 6.49 -11.89 -8.50
CA VAL A 74 5.73 -11.01 -7.61
C VAL A 74 6.07 -9.56 -7.95
N HIS A 75 5.09 -8.84 -8.49
CA HIS A 75 5.26 -7.47 -8.95
C HIS A 75 4.88 -6.47 -7.86
N LEU A 76 5.89 -5.95 -7.14
CA LEU A 76 5.73 -4.92 -6.11
C LEU A 76 6.29 -3.56 -6.53
N ALA A 77 7.17 -3.51 -7.54
CA ALA A 77 7.84 -2.29 -7.97
C ALA A 77 6.82 -1.19 -8.33
N ALA A 78 6.88 -0.08 -7.62
CA ALA A 78 6.06 1.10 -7.85
C ALA A 78 6.61 2.30 -7.07
N VAL A 79 6.45 3.50 -7.59
CA VAL A 79 6.52 4.71 -6.78
C VAL A 79 5.21 4.87 -6.01
N VAL A 80 5.33 5.22 -4.72
CA VAL A 80 4.23 5.23 -3.75
C VAL A 80 4.08 6.62 -3.14
N GLY A 81 2.84 7.09 -2.97
CA GLY A 81 2.54 8.37 -2.34
C GLY A 81 1.36 9.08 -3.02
N VAL A 82 0.21 9.11 -2.34
CA VAL A 82 -1.02 9.72 -2.85
C VAL A 82 -0.80 11.21 -3.16
N GLY A 83 -0.30 11.98 -2.19
CA GLY A 83 -0.10 13.42 -2.33
C GLY A 83 0.93 13.78 -3.40
N GLN A 84 2.10 13.12 -3.40
CA GLN A 84 3.17 13.35 -4.37
C GLN A 84 2.72 13.03 -5.81
N SER A 85 1.89 12.01 -5.99
CA SER A 85 1.39 11.60 -7.30
C SER A 85 0.58 12.70 -8.01
N MET A 86 -0.03 13.62 -7.25
CA MET A 86 -0.86 14.68 -7.80
C MET A 86 -0.06 15.80 -8.46
N TYR A 87 1.27 15.82 -8.28
CA TYR A 87 2.14 16.82 -8.91
C TYR A 87 3.36 16.21 -9.64
N GLU A 88 3.77 14.99 -9.32
CA GLU A 88 4.76 14.24 -10.09
C GLU A 88 4.08 13.25 -11.06
N ILE A 89 2.98 13.65 -11.68
CA ILE A 89 2.08 12.82 -12.48
C ILE A 89 2.84 11.91 -13.46
N ARG A 90 3.74 12.50 -14.25
CA ARG A 90 4.52 11.77 -15.23
C ARG A 90 5.35 10.66 -14.60
N ARG A 91 6.07 10.94 -13.49
CA ARG A 91 6.90 9.93 -12.81
C ARG A 91 6.08 8.72 -12.38
N TYR A 92 4.87 8.96 -11.82
CA TYR A 92 3.99 7.87 -11.37
C TYR A 92 3.47 7.05 -12.56
N VAL A 93 3.06 7.67 -13.64
CA VAL A 93 2.61 6.96 -14.85
C VAL A 93 3.75 6.21 -15.51
N ASP A 94 4.92 6.84 -15.70
CA ASP A 94 6.08 6.22 -16.33
C ASP A 94 6.57 5.00 -15.54
N VAL A 95 6.74 5.11 -14.22
CA VAL A 95 7.27 4.00 -13.41
C VAL A 95 6.21 2.92 -13.21
N ASN A 96 5.01 3.31 -12.80
CA ASN A 96 3.98 2.33 -12.45
C ASN A 96 3.33 1.73 -13.71
N SER A 97 2.64 2.52 -14.52
CA SER A 97 1.88 1.97 -15.66
C SER A 97 2.80 1.50 -16.79
N THR A 98 3.77 2.33 -17.24
CA THR A 98 4.69 1.94 -18.32
C THR A 98 5.63 0.82 -17.87
N GLY A 99 6.17 0.89 -16.64
CA GLY A 99 7.01 -0.19 -16.09
C GLY A 99 6.26 -1.53 -15.97
N CYS A 100 4.98 -1.50 -15.58
CA CYS A 100 4.13 -2.69 -15.59
C CYS A 100 3.94 -3.24 -17.01
N ALA A 101 3.72 -2.39 -18.00
CA ALA A 101 3.57 -2.81 -19.40
C ALA A 101 4.85 -3.49 -19.91
N VAL A 102 6.03 -2.91 -19.66
CA VAL A 102 7.33 -3.51 -20.01
C VAL A 102 7.48 -4.90 -19.38
N LEU A 103 7.17 -5.04 -18.10
CA LEU A 103 7.22 -6.35 -17.43
C LEU A 103 6.28 -7.35 -18.11
N LEU A 104 5.05 -6.95 -18.41
CA LEU A 104 4.04 -7.84 -19.01
C LEU A 104 4.43 -8.29 -20.42
N GLU A 105 5.00 -7.42 -21.28
CA GLU A 105 5.53 -7.79 -22.60
C GLU A 105 6.60 -8.86 -22.45
N GLN A 106 7.56 -8.70 -21.55
CA GLN A 106 8.61 -9.68 -21.29
C GLN A 106 8.07 -11.00 -20.70
N LEU A 107 7.00 -10.97 -19.91
CA LEU A 107 6.33 -12.17 -19.39
C LEU A 107 5.59 -12.93 -20.50
N VAL A 108 4.94 -12.24 -21.43
CA VAL A 108 4.24 -12.85 -22.57
C VAL A 108 5.20 -13.64 -23.46
N GLU A 109 6.40 -13.10 -23.73
CA GLU A 109 7.44 -13.81 -24.49
C GLU A 109 7.90 -15.10 -23.78
N ARG A 110 7.89 -15.11 -22.46
CA ARG A 110 8.35 -16.22 -21.59
C ARG A 110 7.21 -17.04 -20.99
N ARG A 111 5.95 -16.85 -21.43
CA ARG A 111 4.75 -17.42 -20.82
C ARG A 111 4.77 -18.92 -20.63
N ALA A 112 5.45 -19.67 -21.49
CA ALA A 112 5.56 -21.12 -21.38
C ALA A 112 6.31 -21.59 -20.11
N ARG A 113 7.14 -20.72 -19.53
CA ARG A 113 7.90 -20.99 -18.32
C ARG A 113 7.24 -20.39 -17.07
N ILE A 114 6.59 -19.24 -17.20
CA ILE A 114 6.01 -18.51 -16.07
C ILE A 114 4.79 -19.25 -15.52
N LYS A 115 4.91 -19.77 -14.33
CA LYS A 115 3.88 -20.55 -13.62
C LYS A 115 2.94 -19.66 -12.80
N ARG A 116 3.38 -18.42 -12.47
CA ARG A 116 2.65 -17.54 -11.58
C ARG A 116 3.05 -16.07 -11.75
N LEU A 117 2.05 -15.20 -11.75
CA LEU A 117 2.18 -13.76 -11.57
C LEU A 117 1.31 -13.33 -10.38
N VAL A 118 1.89 -12.65 -9.39
CA VAL A 118 1.16 -12.01 -8.31
C VAL A 118 1.47 -10.52 -8.34
N VAL A 119 0.45 -9.67 -8.34
CA VAL A 119 0.62 -8.21 -8.42
C VAL A 119 0.11 -7.52 -7.16
N ALA A 120 0.87 -6.54 -6.67
CA ALA A 120 0.41 -5.64 -5.62
C ALA A 120 -0.50 -4.55 -6.19
N SER A 121 -1.80 -4.67 -5.94
CA SER A 121 -2.79 -3.62 -6.05
C SER A 121 -2.89 -2.85 -4.72
N SER A 122 -3.89 -2.01 -4.54
CA SER A 122 -4.03 -1.15 -3.36
C SER A 122 -5.50 -0.88 -3.04
N MET A 123 -5.80 -0.70 -1.75
CA MET A 123 -7.12 -0.21 -1.32
C MET A 123 -7.46 1.17 -1.88
N SER A 124 -6.45 1.96 -2.24
CA SER A 124 -6.65 3.31 -2.79
C SER A 124 -7.48 3.35 -4.08
N ILE A 125 -7.55 2.23 -4.81
CA ILE A 125 -8.38 2.11 -6.02
C ILE A 125 -9.88 2.17 -5.73
N TYR A 126 -10.29 1.88 -4.49
CA TYR A 126 -11.69 1.97 -4.06
C TYR A 126 -12.18 3.42 -3.96
N GLY A 127 -11.29 4.38 -3.64
CA GLY A 127 -11.67 5.68 -3.13
C GLY A 127 -12.24 5.55 -1.72
N GLU A 128 -13.39 6.20 -1.44
CA GLU A 128 -14.11 5.94 -0.18
C GLU A 128 -14.46 4.45 -0.04
N GLY A 129 -14.57 3.96 1.20
CA GLY A 129 -15.00 2.62 1.49
C GLY A 129 -16.45 2.34 1.11
N GLN A 130 -16.98 1.24 1.60
CA GLN A 130 -18.40 0.90 1.51
C GLN A 130 -19.14 1.42 2.74
N TYR A 131 -20.41 1.80 2.55
CA TYR A 131 -21.21 2.44 3.59
C TYR A 131 -22.64 1.88 3.64
N ALA A 132 -23.30 2.11 4.80
CA ALA A 132 -24.73 1.96 4.97
C ALA A 132 -25.37 3.30 5.33
N ASN A 133 -26.60 3.53 4.93
CA ASN A 133 -27.40 4.66 5.37
C ASN A 133 -27.93 4.40 6.79
N SER A 134 -27.60 5.26 7.74
CA SER A 134 -27.98 5.08 9.15
C SER A 134 -29.47 5.27 9.43
N VAL A 135 -30.22 5.89 8.51
CA VAL A 135 -31.67 6.16 8.63
C VAL A 135 -32.49 5.09 7.94
N THR A 136 -32.17 4.79 6.66
CA THR A 136 -32.95 3.84 5.86
C THR A 136 -32.50 2.39 6.07
N GLY A 137 -31.30 2.17 6.58
CA GLY A 137 -30.68 0.84 6.70
C GLY A 137 -30.17 0.28 5.35
N GLU A 138 -30.22 1.04 4.27
CA GLU A 138 -29.67 0.63 2.97
C GLU A 138 -28.18 0.40 3.08
N ARG A 139 -27.69 -0.75 2.59
CA ARG A 139 -26.30 -1.21 2.69
C ARG A 139 -25.61 -1.27 1.33
N GLY A 140 -24.29 -1.42 1.36
CA GLY A 140 -23.50 -1.60 0.13
C GLY A 140 -23.34 -0.31 -0.69
N LEU A 141 -23.56 0.84 -0.07
CA LEU A 141 -23.43 2.13 -0.74
C LEU A 141 -21.99 2.42 -1.09
N ALA A 142 -21.77 2.95 -2.30
CA ALA A 142 -20.46 3.41 -2.78
C ALA A 142 -20.50 4.93 -3.01
N PRO A 143 -20.34 5.75 -1.97
CA PRO A 143 -20.45 7.20 -2.10
C PRO A 143 -19.27 7.78 -2.90
N ASN A 144 -19.46 9.00 -3.39
CA ASN A 144 -18.38 9.85 -3.89
C ASN A 144 -17.62 10.48 -2.73
N LEU A 145 -16.50 11.16 -3.04
CA LEU A 145 -15.84 12.02 -2.07
C LEU A 145 -16.79 13.10 -1.55
N ARG A 146 -16.56 13.54 -0.33
CA ARG A 146 -17.26 14.67 0.28
C ARG A 146 -17.04 15.93 -0.54
N PRO A 147 -18.10 16.74 -0.80
CA PRO A 147 -17.97 18.01 -1.53
C PRO A 147 -17.19 19.03 -0.69
N GLU A 148 -16.53 19.96 -1.38
CA GLU A 148 -15.64 20.94 -0.75
C GLU A 148 -16.36 21.85 0.27
N ASN A 149 -17.60 22.25 0.00
CA ASN A 149 -18.39 23.05 0.92
C ASN A 149 -18.67 22.32 2.23
N GLN A 150 -18.92 21.00 2.20
CA GLN A 150 -19.08 20.17 3.38
C GLN A 150 -17.79 20.14 4.23
N LEU A 151 -16.63 19.96 3.58
CA LEU A 151 -15.33 19.96 4.24
C LEU A 151 -14.98 21.31 4.84
N ALA A 152 -15.30 22.41 4.15
CA ALA A 152 -15.10 23.78 4.65
C ALA A 152 -15.95 24.08 5.90
N GLU A 153 -17.12 23.46 6.02
CA GLU A 153 -17.98 23.52 7.21
C GLU A 153 -17.54 22.55 8.33
N ARG A 154 -16.42 21.83 8.14
CA ARG A 154 -15.91 20.81 9.07
C ARG A 154 -16.90 19.66 9.37
N ARG A 155 -17.79 19.36 8.41
CA ARG A 155 -18.66 18.19 8.47
C ARG A 155 -17.90 17.01 7.85
N TRP A 156 -17.21 16.26 8.71
CA TRP A 156 -16.24 15.26 8.28
C TRP A 156 -16.85 13.94 7.83
N GLU A 157 -18.01 13.57 8.36
CA GLU A 157 -18.68 12.32 8.01
C GLU A 157 -19.34 12.39 6.63
N LEU A 158 -19.46 11.24 5.96
CA LEU A 158 -20.20 11.17 4.70
C LEU A 158 -21.70 11.25 4.94
N GLU A 159 -22.37 11.93 4.04
CA GLU A 159 -23.82 12.15 4.06
C GLU A 159 -24.42 11.85 2.68
N THR A 160 -25.68 11.49 2.65
CA THR A 160 -26.48 11.45 1.41
C THR A 160 -26.77 12.88 0.93
N GLU A 161 -27.32 13.02 -0.30
CA GLU A 161 -27.80 14.32 -0.80
C GLU A 161 -28.91 14.93 0.08
N ALA A 162 -29.65 14.08 0.81
CA ALA A 162 -30.66 14.49 1.78
C ALA A 162 -30.10 14.87 3.15
N GLY A 163 -28.76 14.81 3.36
CA GLY A 163 -28.10 15.10 4.62
C GLY A 163 -28.16 13.96 5.65
N GLU A 164 -28.53 12.76 5.25
CA GLU A 164 -28.53 11.60 6.13
C GLU A 164 -27.11 11.03 6.30
N ARG A 165 -26.70 10.74 7.52
CA ARG A 165 -25.37 10.22 7.83
C ARG A 165 -25.17 8.81 7.27
N LEU A 166 -24.03 8.60 6.62
CA LEU A 166 -23.54 7.29 6.20
C LEU A 166 -22.59 6.73 7.25
N VAL A 167 -22.68 5.42 7.48
CA VAL A 167 -21.82 4.67 8.40
C VAL A 167 -20.96 3.69 7.59
N SER A 168 -19.64 3.69 7.85
CA SER A 168 -18.70 2.82 7.16
C SER A 168 -19.00 1.33 7.40
N GLU A 169 -18.91 0.53 6.34
CA GLU A 169 -18.99 -0.92 6.36
C GLU A 169 -17.71 -1.56 5.78
N PRO A 170 -17.46 -2.85 6.05
CA PRO A 170 -16.38 -3.58 5.37
C PRO A 170 -16.50 -3.50 3.86
N THR A 171 -15.42 -3.14 3.18
CA THR A 171 -15.35 -2.93 1.73
C THR A 171 -14.97 -4.23 1.04
N GLY A 172 -15.94 -4.85 0.35
CA GLY A 172 -15.71 -6.06 -0.45
C GLY A 172 -15.09 -5.77 -1.82
N GLU A 173 -14.55 -6.81 -2.45
CA GLU A 173 -13.86 -6.70 -3.75
C GLU A 173 -14.80 -6.31 -4.90
N ASP A 174 -16.10 -6.51 -4.75
CA ASP A 174 -17.11 -6.16 -5.75
C ASP A 174 -17.55 -4.68 -5.72
N LYS A 175 -17.06 -3.91 -4.70
CA LYS A 175 -17.33 -2.48 -4.66
C LYS A 175 -16.78 -1.80 -5.91
N PRO A 176 -17.54 -0.89 -6.58
CA PRO A 176 -17.06 -0.13 -7.73
C PRO A 176 -15.79 0.66 -7.41
N LEU A 177 -14.79 0.56 -8.29
CA LEU A 177 -13.51 1.25 -8.14
C LEU A 177 -13.64 2.72 -8.53
N ARG A 178 -13.21 3.63 -7.63
CA ARG A 178 -13.27 5.08 -7.81
C ARG A 178 -11.97 5.75 -7.35
N PRO A 179 -10.85 5.52 -8.08
CA PRO A 179 -9.55 6.07 -7.69
C PRO A 179 -9.60 7.60 -7.61
N THR A 180 -9.02 8.18 -6.55
CA THR A 180 -9.06 9.61 -6.26
C THR A 180 -7.72 10.31 -6.44
N SER A 181 -6.69 9.60 -6.88
CA SER A 181 -5.34 10.13 -7.11
C SER A 181 -4.67 9.45 -8.29
N VAL A 182 -3.62 10.08 -8.82
CA VAL A 182 -2.80 9.47 -9.91
C VAL A 182 -2.19 8.15 -9.44
N TYR A 183 -1.68 8.08 -8.21
CA TYR A 183 -1.22 6.81 -7.63
C TYR A 183 -2.31 5.73 -7.66
N ALA A 184 -3.52 6.06 -7.21
CA ALA A 184 -4.62 5.10 -7.20
C ALA A 184 -5.01 4.63 -8.61
N VAL A 185 -4.99 5.53 -9.62
CA VAL A 185 -5.19 5.18 -11.03
C VAL A 185 -4.12 4.20 -11.49
N THR A 186 -2.83 4.48 -11.25
CA THR A 186 -1.75 3.58 -11.67
C THR A 186 -1.78 2.22 -10.95
N LYS A 187 -2.28 2.15 -9.70
CA LYS A 187 -2.47 0.87 -9.00
C LYS A 187 -3.67 0.08 -9.55
N ARG A 188 -4.70 0.77 -10.03
CA ARG A 188 -5.77 0.14 -10.80
C ARG A 188 -5.25 -0.39 -12.13
N ASP A 189 -4.39 0.36 -12.84
CA ASP A 189 -3.72 -0.11 -14.05
C ASP A 189 -2.93 -1.40 -13.80
N HIS A 190 -2.14 -1.47 -12.72
CA HIS A 190 -1.41 -2.69 -12.36
C HIS A 190 -2.35 -3.90 -12.27
N GLU A 191 -3.47 -3.74 -11.56
CA GLU A 191 -4.45 -4.82 -11.34
C GLU A 191 -5.07 -5.24 -12.67
N GLU A 192 -5.66 -4.30 -13.41
CA GLU A 192 -6.41 -4.58 -14.63
C GLU A 192 -5.51 -5.07 -15.76
N LEU A 193 -4.33 -4.50 -15.95
CA LEU A 193 -3.35 -4.94 -16.96
C LEU A 193 -2.86 -6.37 -16.67
N CYS A 194 -2.44 -6.64 -15.42
CA CYS A 194 -1.93 -7.97 -15.05
C CYS A 194 -3.00 -9.05 -15.18
N LEU A 195 -4.23 -8.81 -14.71
CA LEU A 195 -5.31 -9.77 -14.81
C LEU A 195 -5.76 -9.99 -16.27
N SER A 196 -5.85 -8.92 -17.08
CA SER A 196 -6.24 -9.00 -18.48
C SER A 196 -5.22 -9.75 -19.33
N VAL A 197 -3.92 -9.42 -19.18
CA VAL A 197 -2.83 -10.09 -19.90
C VAL A 197 -2.71 -11.53 -19.41
N GLY A 198 -2.82 -11.77 -18.08
CA GLY A 198 -2.81 -13.12 -17.51
C GLY A 198 -3.90 -14.01 -18.11
N ALA A 199 -5.13 -13.51 -18.22
CA ALA A 199 -6.26 -14.23 -18.83
C ALA A 199 -6.01 -14.50 -20.33
N ALA A 200 -5.56 -13.49 -21.08
CA ALA A 200 -5.37 -13.58 -22.53
C ALA A 200 -4.26 -14.56 -22.93
N TYR A 201 -3.18 -14.63 -22.13
CA TYR A 201 -2.01 -15.45 -22.45
C TYR A 201 -1.87 -16.70 -21.56
N ALA A 202 -2.89 -17.03 -20.78
CA ALA A 202 -2.94 -18.17 -19.86
C ALA A 202 -1.76 -18.17 -18.85
N ILE A 203 -1.37 -16.99 -18.36
CA ILE A 203 -0.44 -16.82 -17.25
C ILE A 203 -1.27 -16.79 -15.96
N PRO A 204 -1.12 -17.78 -15.03
CA PRO A 204 -1.88 -17.77 -13.79
C PRO A 204 -1.60 -16.52 -12.95
N THR A 205 -2.59 -15.64 -12.81
CA THR A 205 -2.40 -14.30 -12.22
C THR A 205 -3.36 -14.07 -11.06
N LEU A 206 -2.85 -13.45 -9.98
CA LEU A 206 -3.60 -12.94 -8.84
C LEU A 206 -3.21 -11.49 -8.56
N ALA A 207 -4.19 -10.66 -8.18
CA ALA A 207 -3.96 -9.32 -7.65
C ALA A 207 -4.28 -9.29 -6.15
N LEU A 208 -3.42 -8.66 -5.35
CA LEU A 208 -3.64 -8.45 -3.92
C LEU A 208 -3.84 -6.95 -3.66
N ARG A 209 -5.04 -6.56 -3.23
CA ARG A 209 -5.39 -5.19 -2.85
C ARG A 209 -4.94 -4.95 -1.40
N LEU A 210 -3.76 -4.35 -1.25
CA LEU A 210 -3.17 -4.09 0.06
C LEU A 210 -3.88 -2.93 0.74
N PHE A 211 -4.28 -3.13 1.99
CA PHE A 211 -4.73 -2.05 2.84
C PHE A 211 -3.53 -1.32 3.47
N ASN A 212 -3.68 -0.60 4.56
CA ASN A 212 -2.60 0.24 5.10
C ASN A 212 -1.49 -0.63 5.72
N VAL A 213 -0.47 -0.96 4.94
CA VAL A 213 0.65 -1.79 5.40
C VAL A 213 1.56 -0.99 6.32
N TYR A 214 1.92 -1.57 7.47
CA TYR A 214 2.86 -0.99 8.43
C TYR A 214 3.79 -2.05 9.02
N GLY A 215 4.93 -1.62 9.57
CA GLY A 215 5.89 -2.52 10.22
C GLY A 215 7.34 -2.08 10.04
N PRO A 216 8.32 -2.86 10.54
CA PRO A 216 9.75 -2.62 10.36
C PRO A 216 10.19 -2.49 8.90
N ARG A 217 11.34 -1.85 8.65
CA ARG A 217 11.95 -1.62 7.32
C ARG A 217 11.20 -0.64 6.42
N GLN A 218 10.25 0.15 6.95
CA GLN A 218 9.66 1.25 6.19
C GLN A 218 10.68 2.37 5.97
N ALA A 219 10.59 3.06 4.82
CA ALA A 219 11.45 4.21 4.47
C ALA A 219 11.05 5.45 5.30
N LEU A 220 11.60 5.59 6.51
CA LEU A 220 11.22 6.58 7.51
C LEU A 220 11.43 8.03 7.05
N SER A 221 12.48 8.30 6.27
CA SER A 221 12.78 9.65 5.76
C SER A 221 12.01 10.01 4.48
N ASN A 222 11.12 9.14 4.00
CA ASN A 222 10.24 9.41 2.87
C ASN A 222 8.88 9.95 3.36
N PRO A 223 8.59 11.26 3.19
CA PRO A 223 7.36 11.87 3.72
C PRO A 223 6.09 11.52 2.92
N TYR A 224 6.21 10.70 1.88
CA TYR A 224 5.09 10.26 1.02
C TYR A 224 4.75 8.78 1.19
N THR A 225 5.37 8.11 2.13
CA THR A 225 5.12 6.72 2.48
C THR A 225 3.85 6.55 3.34
N GLY A 226 3.62 5.37 3.93
CA GLY A 226 2.45 5.13 4.78
C GLY A 226 2.45 5.98 6.07
N VAL A 227 1.27 6.28 6.58
CA VAL A 227 1.06 7.15 7.75
C VAL A 227 1.85 6.70 8.98
N GLY A 228 2.03 5.39 9.19
CA GLY A 228 2.85 4.86 10.29
C GLY A 228 4.31 5.31 10.23
N ALA A 229 4.94 5.29 9.06
CA ALA A 229 6.31 5.76 8.90
C ALA A 229 6.42 7.30 8.99
N ILE A 230 5.41 8.03 8.51
CA ILE A 230 5.34 9.49 8.66
C ILE A 230 5.30 9.87 10.15
N PHE A 231 4.44 9.22 10.94
CA PHE A 231 4.36 9.44 12.38
C PHE A 231 5.64 9.03 13.12
N ALA A 232 6.21 7.87 12.72
CA ALA A 232 7.48 7.40 13.26
C ALA A 232 8.60 8.44 13.04
N SER A 233 8.73 8.98 11.83
CA SER A 233 9.74 10.00 11.51
C SER A 233 9.59 11.24 12.38
N ARG A 234 8.36 11.75 12.56
CA ARG A 234 8.09 12.89 13.42
C ARG A 234 8.46 12.61 14.88
N LEU A 235 7.98 11.49 15.44
CA LEU A 235 8.24 11.11 16.83
C LEU A 235 9.73 10.91 17.12
N LEU A 236 10.50 10.30 16.21
CA LEU A 236 11.96 10.16 16.34
C LEU A 236 12.69 11.51 16.36
N ASN A 237 12.11 12.54 15.76
CA ASN A 237 12.66 13.90 15.76
C ASN A 237 12.04 14.80 16.86
N GLY A 238 11.25 14.23 17.79
CA GLY A 238 10.62 14.96 18.88
C GLY A 238 9.44 15.85 18.46
N HIS A 239 8.90 15.63 17.26
CA HIS A 239 7.76 16.38 16.72
C HIS A 239 6.47 15.61 16.89
N ALA A 240 5.35 16.33 17.12
CA ALA A 240 4.04 15.74 17.18
C ALA A 240 3.60 15.16 15.81
N PRO A 241 3.03 13.94 15.76
CA PRO A 241 2.31 13.48 14.59
C PRO A 241 1.19 14.46 14.21
N VAL A 242 0.91 14.62 12.91
CA VAL A 242 -0.13 15.55 12.43
C VAL A 242 -1.30 14.75 11.86
N ALA A 243 -2.48 14.92 12.44
CA ALA A 243 -3.73 14.37 11.93
C ALA A 243 -4.57 15.47 11.26
N PHE A 244 -4.98 15.21 10.02
CA PHE A 244 -5.90 16.07 9.28
C PHE A 244 -7.33 15.89 9.77
N GLU A 245 -8.21 16.79 9.40
CA GLU A 245 -9.61 16.81 9.80
C GLU A 245 -9.73 16.82 11.34
N ASP A 246 -10.44 15.86 11.91
CA ASP A 246 -10.58 15.63 13.36
C ASP A 246 -9.75 14.44 13.88
N GLY A 247 -8.93 13.79 12.99
CA GLY A 247 -8.12 12.62 13.32
C GLY A 247 -8.89 11.30 13.40
N HIS A 248 -10.22 11.31 13.25
CA HIS A 248 -11.07 10.11 13.38
C HIS A 248 -11.32 9.36 12.06
N GLN A 249 -10.67 9.77 10.97
CA GLN A 249 -10.69 8.97 9.73
C GLN A 249 -10.09 7.58 10.00
N THR A 250 -10.80 6.52 9.58
CA THR A 250 -10.37 5.15 9.84
C THR A 250 -9.79 4.46 8.63
N ARG A 251 -8.81 3.61 8.90
CA ARG A 251 -8.16 2.73 7.94
C ARG A 251 -8.06 1.33 8.54
N ASP A 252 -7.82 0.37 7.67
CA ASP A 252 -7.46 -0.99 8.03
C ASP A 252 -5.94 -1.14 7.96
N PHE A 253 -5.30 -1.31 9.11
CA PHE A 253 -3.86 -1.45 9.21
C PHE A 253 -3.48 -2.92 9.25
N VAL A 254 -2.70 -3.37 8.28
CA VAL A 254 -2.23 -4.75 8.16
C VAL A 254 -0.71 -4.81 8.33
N HIS A 255 -0.24 -5.69 9.21
CA HIS A 255 1.19 -5.81 9.49
C HIS A 255 1.94 -6.42 8.29
N VAL A 256 3.16 -5.95 8.04
CA VAL A 256 3.95 -6.36 6.88
C VAL A 256 4.23 -7.87 6.82
N THR A 257 4.35 -8.53 7.97
CA THR A 257 4.56 -10.00 8.03
C THR A 257 3.33 -10.77 7.55
N ASP A 258 2.11 -10.27 7.85
CA ASP A 258 0.87 -10.81 7.30
C ASP A 258 0.77 -10.57 5.79
N VAL A 259 1.15 -9.38 5.34
CA VAL A 259 1.19 -9.07 3.89
C VAL A 259 2.18 -9.98 3.16
N ALA A 260 3.39 -10.18 3.70
CA ALA A 260 4.37 -11.09 3.14
C ALA A 260 3.84 -12.53 3.09
N ARG A 261 3.09 -12.97 4.12
CA ARG A 261 2.42 -14.28 4.15
C ARG A 261 1.33 -14.40 3.09
N ALA A 262 0.53 -13.33 2.87
CA ALA A 262 -0.46 -13.31 1.81
C ALA A 262 0.18 -13.47 0.41
N PHE A 263 1.29 -12.77 0.15
CA PHE A 263 2.03 -12.92 -1.10
C PHE A 263 2.65 -14.31 -1.27
N GLN A 264 3.21 -14.90 -0.21
CA GLN A 264 3.72 -16.28 -0.26
C GLN A 264 2.60 -17.25 -0.62
N LEU A 265 1.45 -17.21 0.10
CA LEU A 265 0.29 -18.04 -0.18
C LEU A 265 -0.20 -17.87 -1.63
N ALA A 266 -0.29 -16.61 -2.10
CA ALA A 266 -0.66 -16.31 -3.47
C ALA A 266 0.32 -16.89 -4.49
N THR A 267 1.62 -16.86 -4.20
CA THR A 267 2.67 -17.41 -5.07
C THR A 267 2.62 -18.93 -5.16
N GLU A 268 2.29 -19.60 -4.07
CA GLU A 268 2.24 -21.07 -3.97
C GLU A 268 0.87 -21.66 -4.35
N SER A 269 -0.19 -20.83 -4.39
CA SER A 269 -1.55 -21.31 -4.67
C SER A 269 -1.80 -21.62 -6.15
N THR A 270 -2.89 -22.33 -6.42
CA THR A 270 -3.41 -22.57 -7.78
C THR A 270 -4.53 -21.58 -8.17
N VAL A 271 -4.93 -20.73 -7.24
CA VAL A 271 -6.00 -19.72 -7.44
C VAL A 271 -5.55 -18.70 -8.48
N THR A 272 -6.40 -18.34 -9.44
CA THR A 272 -6.07 -17.40 -10.52
C THR A 272 -7.28 -16.55 -10.91
N GLY A 273 -7.04 -15.39 -11.53
CA GLY A 273 -8.09 -14.54 -12.07
C GLY A 273 -8.88 -13.73 -11.03
N HIS A 274 -8.35 -13.60 -9.81
CA HIS A 274 -9.00 -12.84 -8.74
C HIS A 274 -8.19 -11.60 -8.34
N ALA A 275 -8.92 -10.57 -7.89
CA ALA A 275 -8.40 -9.52 -7.03
C ALA A 275 -8.91 -9.78 -5.60
N LEU A 276 -8.01 -9.78 -4.60
CA LEU A 276 -8.31 -10.16 -3.22
C LEU A 276 -7.82 -9.10 -2.24
N ASN A 277 -8.63 -8.79 -1.23
CA ASN A 277 -8.26 -7.85 -0.17
C ASN A 277 -7.26 -8.47 0.80
N VAL A 278 -6.15 -7.78 1.05
CA VAL A 278 -5.22 -8.12 2.13
C VAL A 278 -5.41 -7.10 3.24
N CYS A 279 -6.22 -7.47 4.22
CA CYS A 279 -6.73 -6.60 5.28
C CYS A 279 -6.98 -7.39 6.56
N THR A 280 -7.27 -6.68 7.65
CA THR A 280 -7.63 -7.27 8.95
C THR A 280 -9.15 -7.32 9.17
N GLY A 281 -9.92 -6.45 8.50
CA GLY A 281 -11.34 -6.19 8.76
C GLY A 281 -11.58 -5.31 10.00
N ARG A 282 -10.54 -4.73 10.60
CA ARG A 282 -10.60 -3.97 11.85
C ARG A 282 -10.25 -2.51 11.61
N PRO A 283 -11.17 -1.58 11.95
CA PRO A 283 -10.88 -0.16 11.85
C PRO A 283 -9.91 0.30 12.94
N ALA A 284 -8.95 1.15 12.55
CA ALA A 284 -8.20 1.97 13.50
C ALA A 284 -8.20 3.42 13.00
N SER A 285 -8.41 4.40 13.90
CA SER A 285 -8.34 5.80 13.52
C SER A 285 -6.89 6.24 13.38
N VAL A 286 -6.67 7.29 12.61
CA VAL A 286 -5.33 7.87 12.42
C VAL A 286 -4.75 8.33 13.76
N ILE A 287 -5.59 8.88 14.64
CA ILE A 287 -5.17 9.35 15.97
C ILE A 287 -4.81 8.16 16.89
N ASP A 288 -5.54 7.03 16.80
CA ASP A 288 -5.22 5.83 17.60
C ASP A 288 -3.84 5.27 17.23
N VAL A 289 -3.52 5.27 15.93
CA VAL A 289 -2.21 4.82 15.43
C VAL A 289 -1.09 5.76 15.89
N ALA A 290 -1.32 7.08 15.84
CA ALA A 290 -0.36 8.08 16.32
C ALA A 290 -0.06 7.90 17.81
N ASN A 291 -1.11 7.81 18.63
CA ASN A 291 -1.00 7.65 20.07
C ASN A 291 -0.42 6.29 20.46
N GLY A 292 -0.82 5.22 19.78
CA GLY A 292 -0.27 3.88 19.98
C GLY A 292 1.23 3.82 19.72
N LEU A 293 1.70 4.48 18.65
CA LEU A 293 3.12 4.54 18.33
C LEU A 293 3.92 5.41 19.32
N ALA A 294 3.39 6.58 19.71
CA ALA A 294 4.01 7.43 20.74
C ALA A 294 4.15 6.69 22.07
N SER A 295 3.08 6.02 22.50
CA SER A 295 3.08 5.18 23.72
C SER A 295 4.09 4.04 23.62
N GLY A 296 4.16 3.33 22.49
CA GLY A 296 5.13 2.26 22.25
C GLY A 296 6.60 2.73 22.31
N LEU A 297 6.86 3.99 21.94
CA LEU A 297 8.17 4.64 22.05
C LEU A 297 8.43 5.23 23.45
N GLY A 298 7.46 5.17 24.38
CA GLY A 298 7.56 5.79 25.70
C GLY A 298 7.56 7.32 25.67
N LEU A 299 6.99 7.93 24.62
CA LEU A 299 6.95 9.38 24.44
C LEU A 299 5.60 9.94 24.90
N ALA A 300 5.64 11.05 25.65
CA ALA A 300 4.46 11.81 26.04
C ALA A 300 4.16 12.93 25.01
N ILE A 301 4.08 12.55 23.74
CA ILE A 301 3.80 13.45 22.61
C ILE A 301 2.40 13.12 22.08
N GLU A 302 1.49 14.07 22.17
CA GLU A 302 0.14 13.93 21.62
C GLU A 302 0.10 14.29 20.14
N CYS A 303 -0.85 13.71 19.43
CA CYS A 303 -1.09 14.01 18.01
C CYS A 303 -1.68 15.43 17.85
N ASP A 304 -1.12 16.22 16.93
CA ASP A 304 -1.63 17.54 16.55
C ASP A 304 -2.77 17.40 15.54
N VAL A 305 -4.00 17.74 15.96
CA VAL A 305 -5.20 17.69 15.12
C VAL A 305 -5.43 19.05 14.50
N VAL A 306 -5.12 19.20 13.22
CA VAL A 306 -5.00 20.52 12.58
C VAL A 306 -6.30 21.09 12.02
N GLY A 307 -7.37 20.30 11.88
CA GLY A 307 -8.66 20.72 11.32
C GLY A 307 -8.60 21.16 9.85
N ARG A 308 -7.49 20.91 9.16
CA ARG A 308 -7.31 21.09 7.71
C ARG A 308 -7.61 19.77 6.99
N TYR A 309 -7.84 19.84 5.69
CA TYR A 309 -8.10 18.67 4.87
C TYR A 309 -7.27 18.68 3.58
N ARG A 310 -7.11 17.54 2.96
CA ARG A 310 -6.41 17.38 1.68
C ARG A 310 -7.41 17.00 0.59
N ALA A 311 -7.22 17.57 -0.59
CA ALA A 311 -8.02 17.22 -1.76
C ALA A 311 -7.86 15.74 -2.11
N GLY A 312 -8.96 15.03 -2.26
CA GLY A 312 -8.97 13.61 -2.61
C GLY A 312 -8.81 12.63 -1.44
N ASP A 313 -8.64 13.12 -0.20
CA ASP A 313 -8.59 12.23 0.97
C ASP A 313 -9.97 11.61 1.25
N ILE A 314 -9.92 10.32 1.57
CA ILE A 314 -11.08 9.52 1.94
C ILE A 314 -11.29 9.52 3.45
N ARG A 315 -12.55 9.40 3.88
CA ARG A 315 -12.90 9.37 5.31
C ARG A 315 -12.66 7.99 5.92
N HIS A 316 -13.28 6.94 5.38
CA HIS A 316 -13.17 5.59 5.91
C HIS A 316 -12.97 4.58 4.79
N CYS A 317 -12.08 3.61 5.01
CA CYS A 317 -11.98 2.42 4.16
C CYS A 317 -11.41 1.25 4.97
N ILE A 318 -12.26 0.29 5.29
CA ILE A 318 -11.94 -0.94 6.02
C ILE A 318 -12.21 -2.10 5.05
N GLY A 319 -11.31 -3.07 4.97
CA GLY A 319 -11.46 -4.21 4.07
C GLY A 319 -12.42 -5.27 4.60
N ASP A 320 -13.06 -6.00 3.69
CA ASP A 320 -13.71 -7.26 4.01
C ASP A 320 -12.71 -8.40 3.76
N PRO A 321 -12.29 -9.16 4.80
CA PRO A 321 -11.33 -10.26 4.66
C PRO A 321 -11.97 -11.58 4.18
N THR A 322 -13.29 -11.64 4.02
CA THR A 322 -14.04 -12.89 3.83
C THR A 322 -13.61 -13.64 2.57
N ARG A 323 -13.60 -12.96 1.42
CA ARG A 323 -13.25 -13.59 0.13
C ARG A 323 -11.81 -14.12 0.14
N THR A 324 -10.87 -13.36 0.68
CA THR A 324 -9.46 -13.78 0.75
C THR A 324 -9.29 -15.00 1.66
N ALA A 325 -10.04 -15.06 2.76
CA ALA A 325 -10.05 -16.22 3.64
C ALA A 325 -10.62 -17.47 2.96
N GLU A 326 -11.70 -17.34 2.21
CA GLU A 326 -12.35 -18.45 1.50
C GLU A 326 -11.53 -18.96 0.31
N VAL A 327 -10.98 -18.02 -0.48
CA VAL A 327 -10.32 -18.33 -1.74
C VAL A 327 -8.85 -18.69 -1.56
N LEU A 328 -8.13 -17.98 -0.70
CA LEU A 328 -6.67 -18.12 -0.50
C LEU A 328 -6.30 -18.75 0.85
N GLY A 329 -7.26 -18.93 1.75
CA GLY A 329 -6.98 -19.40 3.12
C GLY A 329 -6.23 -18.40 3.98
N PHE A 330 -6.21 -17.13 3.60
CA PHE A 330 -5.49 -16.08 4.33
C PHE A 330 -6.40 -15.34 5.32
N ARG A 331 -5.89 -15.13 6.53
CA ARG A 331 -6.44 -14.20 7.54
C ARG A 331 -5.28 -13.48 8.18
N ALA A 332 -5.37 -12.16 8.36
CA ALA A 332 -4.38 -11.41 9.12
C ALA A 332 -4.39 -11.83 10.60
N GLU A 333 -3.21 -12.04 11.18
CA GLU A 333 -3.03 -12.58 12.54
C GLU A 333 -2.49 -11.54 13.52
N VAL A 334 -1.72 -10.56 13.02
CA VAL A 334 -1.09 -9.55 13.89
C VAL A 334 -2.12 -8.49 14.29
N GLU A 335 -2.34 -8.37 15.61
CA GLU A 335 -3.15 -7.29 16.17
C GLU A 335 -2.43 -5.95 16.05
N VAL A 336 -3.16 -4.87 15.73
CA VAL A 336 -2.57 -3.53 15.48
C VAL A 336 -1.74 -3.07 16.68
N ALA A 337 -2.24 -3.23 17.90
CA ALA A 337 -1.51 -2.83 19.12
C ALA A 337 -0.18 -3.58 19.27
N HIS A 338 -0.16 -4.88 18.97
CA HIS A 338 1.06 -5.70 19.00
C HIS A 338 2.05 -5.25 17.94
N GLY A 339 1.60 -5.10 16.68
CA GLY A 339 2.44 -4.68 15.58
C GLY A 339 2.99 -3.25 15.74
N LEU A 340 2.23 -2.33 16.35
CA LEU A 340 2.75 -1.00 16.70
C LEU A 340 3.85 -1.09 17.76
N GLY A 341 3.75 -2.03 18.73
CA GLY A 341 4.82 -2.32 19.68
C GLY A 341 6.09 -2.84 19.01
N GLU A 342 5.99 -3.78 18.07
CA GLU A 342 7.12 -4.27 17.27
C GLU A 342 7.75 -3.13 16.45
N LEU A 343 6.91 -2.31 15.80
CA LEU A 343 7.39 -1.15 15.05
C LEU A 343 8.14 -0.18 15.97
N ALA A 344 7.61 0.15 17.15
CA ALA A 344 8.26 1.03 18.12
C ALA A 344 9.60 0.45 18.60
N GLN A 345 9.67 -0.85 18.85
CA GLN A 345 10.93 -1.51 19.22
C GLN A 345 11.98 -1.40 18.10
N TRP A 346 11.58 -1.65 16.85
CA TRP A 346 12.48 -1.48 15.71
C TRP A 346 12.95 -0.03 15.56
N LEU A 347 12.05 0.95 15.76
CA LEU A 347 12.35 2.38 15.66
C LEU A 347 13.38 2.85 16.66
N SER A 348 13.49 2.21 17.84
CA SER A 348 14.44 2.61 18.88
C SER A 348 15.93 2.55 18.43
N GLY A 349 16.22 1.81 17.35
CA GLY A 349 17.54 1.72 16.74
C GLY A 349 17.67 2.45 15.40
N GLN A 350 16.66 3.25 15.00
CA GLN A 350 16.64 3.91 13.70
C GLN A 350 16.86 5.42 13.80
N GLU A 351 17.44 5.97 12.75
CA GLU A 351 17.48 7.41 12.50
C GLU A 351 16.56 7.77 11.34
N ALA A 352 15.91 8.91 11.44
CA ALA A 352 15.05 9.43 10.38
C ALA A 352 15.21 10.94 10.24
N VAL A 353 15.21 11.42 9.01
CA VAL A 353 15.12 12.86 8.71
C VAL A 353 13.66 13.22 8.53
N ASP A 354 13.11 14.04 9.42
CA ASP A 354 11.74 14.53 9.30
C ASP A 354 11.64 15.56 8.15
N ARG A 355 10.93 15.18 7.09
CA ARG A 355 10.65 16.02 5.91
C ARG A 355 9.15 16.30 5.75
N VAL A 356 8.36 16.01 6.77
CA VAL A 356 6.89 16.09 6.70
C VAL A 356 6.44 17.52 6.49
N ASP A 357 7.02 18.49 7.21
CA ASP A 357 6.64 19.90 7.06
C ASP A 357 6.97 20.42 5.65
N GLN A 358 8.09 20.01 5.05
CA GLN A 358 8.44 20.35 3.67
C GLN A 358 7.42 19.76 2.67
N ALA A 359 6.97 18.53 2.89
CA ALA A 359 5.96 17.90 2.04
C ALA A 359 4.59 18.58 2.18
N MET A 360 4.20 18.96 3.41
CA MET A 360 2.96 19.71 3.66
C MET A 360 3.00 21.09 3.01
N ASP A 361 4.12 21.81 3.10
CA ASP A 361 4.29 23.12 2.45
C ASP A 361 4.19 23.01 0.92
N GLU A 362 4.71 21.93 0.33
CA GLU A 362 4.57 21.65 -1.10
C GLU A 362 3.09 21.44 -1.49
N LEU A 363 2.35 20.65 -0.69
CA LEU A 363 0.91 20.44 -0.93
C LEU A 363 0.12 21.75 -0.83
N ARG A 364 0.41 22.61 0.15
CA ARG A 364 -0.22 23.95 0.31
C ARG A 364 0.07 24.85 -0.89
N ARG A 365 1.35 24.95 -1.31
CA ARG A 365 1.73 25.76 -2.48
C ARG A 365 1.01 25.34 -3.74
N ARG A 366 0.63 24.08 -3.85
CA ARG A 366 -0.12 23.52 -4.99
C ARG A 366 -1.65 23.54 -4.81
N GLY A 367 -2.15 24.04 -3.69
CA GLY A 367 -3.59 24.09 -3.40
C GLY A 367 -4.21 22.70 -3.12
N LEU A 368 -3.40 21.71 -2.78
CA LEU A 368 -3.85 20.34 -2.46
C LEU A 368 -4.15 20.16 -0.97
N GLU A 369 -3.69 21.03 -0.09
CA GLU A 369 -4.04 21.13 1.32
C GLU A 369 -4.79 22.45 1.56
N ARG A 370 -5.90 22.40 2.33
CA ARG A 370 -6.80 23.51 2.61
C ARG A 370 -7.21 23.56 4.07
#